data_395b3233b340f8f991d5c72cff15101f
#
_entry.id   395b3233b340f8f991d5c72cff15101f
#
_cell.length_a   1.000
_cell.length_b   1.000
_cell.length_c   1.000
_cell.angle_alpha   90.00
_cell.angle_beta   90.00
_cell.angle_gamma   90.00
#
_symmetry.space_group_name_H-M   'P 1'
#
loop_
_entity.id
_entity.type
_entity.pdbx_description
1 polymer ?
#
loop_
_entity_poly.entity_id
_entity_poly.type
_entity_poly.pdbx_seq_one_letter_code
_entity_poly.pdbx_strand_id
1 'polypeptide(L)'
;EQLMTPKQVKQFTDEKECDFAIGVPGIGRFRVNLYQQRGSLCFAMRAIPYTARSLAELELPTVLEEIALRPRGLVLITGVTGSGKSTSLAAMIQHINENHKANIITIEDPIEFLHRDINCHINQREVGTDTATFGQALRRVLRQDPDVILIGEIRDLETLDAAVKAADTGHLVFSTLHTTDATQT
;
A
#
# COMPACT_ATOMS: atom_id res chain seq x y z
N GLU A 1 4.17 -7.48 -26.95
CA GLU A 1 3.56 -8.76 -26.52
C GLU A 1 3.20 -8.71 -25.07
N GLN A 2 2.23 -9.38 -24.70
CA GLN A 2 1.29 -9.39 -23.56
C GLN A 2 1.79 -8.72 -22.28
N LEU A 3 1.49 -7.43 -22.16
CA LEU A 3 1.60 -6.69 -20.89
C LEU A 3 0.45 -7.03 -19.92
N MET A 4 -0.56 -7.77 -20.40
CA MET A 4 -1.78 -8.10 -19.67
C MET A 4 -1.92 -9.60 -19.42
N THR A 5 -2.44 -9.95 -18.26
CA THR A 5 -2.85 -11.31 -17.96
C THR A 5 -4.13 -11.69 -18.71
N PRO A 6 -4.45 -12.97 -18.92
CA PRO A 6 -5.69 -13.40 -19.58
C PRO A 6 -6.96 -12.82 -18.91
N LYS A 7 -6.95 -12.65 -17.60
CA LYS A 7 -8.06 -12.03 -16.83
C LYS A 7 -8.24 -10.56 -17.22
N GLN A 8 -7.14 -9.81 -17.30
CA GLN A 8 -7.15 -8.38 -17.68
C GLN A 8 -7.55 -8.20 -19.15
N VAL A 9 -7.11 -9.10 -20.05
CA VAL A 9 -7.56 -9.10 -21.46
C VAL A 9 -9.06 -9.32 -21.55
N LYS A 10 -9.60 -10.27 -20.79
CA LYS A 10 -11.04 -10.51 -20.74
C LYS A 10 -11.79 -9.29 -20.22
N GLN A 11 -11.34 -8.71 -19.10
CA GLN A 11 -11.94 -7.50 -18.54
C GLN A 11 -11.96 -6.37 -19.57
N PHE A 12 -10.83 -6.08 -20.22
CA PHE A 12 -10.76 -5.06 -21.26
C PHE A 12 -11.69 -5.35 -22.45
N THR A 13 -11.83 -6.61 -22.84
CA THR A 13 -12.73 -7.01 -23.92
C THR A 13 -14.18 -6.70 -23.59
N ASP A 14 -14.58 -6.93 -22.35
CA ASP A 14 -15.94 -6.76 -21.87
C ASP A 14 -16.26 -5.28 -21.53
N GLU A 15 -15.37 -4.61 -20.79
CA GLU A 15 -15.58 -3.28 -20.18
C GLU A 15 -15.01 -2.13 -21.03
N LYS A 16 -14.08 -2.40 -21.98
CA LYS A 16 -13.34 -1.43 -22.79
C LYS A 16 -12.36 -0.55 -21.99
N GLU A 17 -12.15 -0.89 -20.73
CA GLU A 17 -11.16 -0.30 -19.84
C GLU A 17 -10.62 -1.34 -18.85
N CYS A 18 -9.39 -1.14 -18.38
CA CYS A 18 -8.75 -2.02 -17.41
C CYS A 18 -7.62 -1.30 -16.69
N ASP A 19 -7.62 -1.36 -15.36
CA ASP A 19 -6.52 -0.91 -14.52
C ASP A 19 -5.61 -2.08 -14.15
N PHE A 20 -4.30 -1.87 -14.26
CA PHE A 20 -3.30 -2.85 -13.83
C PHE A 20 -1.94 -2.19 -13.57
N ALA A 21 -1.05 -2.92 -12.92
CA ALA A 21 0.34 -2.49 -12.76
C ALA A 21 1.28 -3.37 -13.60
N ILE A 22 2.35 -2.76 -14.12
CA ILE A 22 3.40 -3.46 -14.83
C ILE A 22 4.78 -3.09 -14.26
N GLY A 23 5.65 -4.07 -14.11
CA GLY A 23 7.06 -3.87 -13.86
C GLY A 23 7.85 -3.97 -15.18
N VAL A 24 8.68 -2.98 -15.47
CA VAL A 24 9.59 -3.00 -16.62
C VAL A 24 11.01 -3.13 -16.09
N PRO A 25 11.69 -4.28 -16.32
CA PRO A 25 13.03 -4.51 -15.80
C PRO A 25 13.99 -3.37 -16.18
N GLY A 26 14.74 -2.87 -15.21
CA GLY A 26 15.71 -1.78 -15.40
C GLY A 26 15.11 -0.36 -15.56
N ILE A 27 13.78 -0.24 -15.64
CA ILE A 27 13.11 1.06 -15.83
C ILE A 27 12.26 1.42 -14.62
N GLY A 28 11.32 0.54 -14.21
CA GLY A 28 10.42 0.86 -13.11
C GLY A 28 9.11 0.08 -13.10
N ARG A 29 8.27 0.41 -12.13
CA ARG A 29 6.89 -0.07 -12.04
C ARG A 29 5.95 1.07 -12.43
N PHE A 30 4.89 0.74 -13.14
CA PHE A 30 3.91 1.70 -13.64
C PHE A 30 2.51 1.21 -13.33
N ARG A 31 1.67 2.12 -12.85
CA ARG A 31 0.22 1.95 -12.88
C ARG A 31 -0.28 2.35 -14.25
N VAL A 32 -1.09 1.50 -14.86
CA VAL A 32 -1.61 1.68 -16.21
C VAL A 32 -3.13 1.63 -16.16
N ASN A 33 -3.77 2.65 -16.70
CA ASN A 33 -5.17 2.60 -17.09
C ASN A 33 -5.24 2.48 -18.61
N LEU A 34 -5.72 1.35 -19.09
CA LEU A 34 -5.94 1.08 -20.53
C LEU A 34 -7.41 1.32 -20.83
N TYR A 35 -7.72 2.10 -21.84
CA TYR A 35 -9.07 2.44 -22.24
C TYR A 35 -9.22 2.59 -23.76
N GLN A 36 -10.45 2.58 -24.23
CA GLN A 36 -10.76 2.80 -25.64
C GLN A 36 -11.28 4.23 -25.87
N GLN A 37 -10.71 4.93 -26.86
CA GLN A 37 -11.15 6.24 -27.29
C GLN A 37 -11.36 6.25 -28.80
N ARG A 38 -12.58 6.55 -29.26
CA ARG A 38 -12.94 6.63 -30.70
C ARG A 38 -12.48 5.40 -31.49
N GLY A 39 -12.61 4.22 -30.90
CA GLY A 39 -12.19 2.96 -31.51
C GLY A 39 -10.70 2.63 -31.42
N SER A 40 -9.87 3.55 -30.94
CA SER A 40 -8.44 3.33 -30.74
C SER A 40 -8.10 2.99 -29.28
N LEU A 41 -7.05 2.21 -29.09
CA LEU A 41 -6.50 1.92 -27.75
C LEU A 41 -5.70 3.12 -27.26
N CYS A 42 -5.99 3.51 -26.03
CA CYS A 42 -5.24 4.54 -25.31
C CYS A 42 -4.86 4.03 -23.92
N PHE A 43 -3.77 4.53 -23.37
CA PHE A 43 -3.39 4.24 -22.00
C PHE A 43 -2.79 5.46 -21.31
N ALA A 44 -3.14 5.62 -20.04
CA ALA A 44 -2.51 6.55 -19.12
C ALA A 44 -1.57 5.77 -18.20
N MET A 45 -0.32 6.23 -18.06
CA MET A 45 0.68 5.57 -17.24
C MET A 45 1.19 6.52 -16.17
N ARG A 46 1.30 6.02 -14.93
CA ARG A 46 1.92 6.74 -13.82
C ARG A 46 3.08 5.90 -13.29
N ALA A 47 4.27 6.48 -13.26
CA ALA A 47 5.42 5.82 -12.64
C ALA A 47 5.21 5.73 -11.13
N ILE A 48 5.52 4.55 -10.56
CA ILE A 48 5.53 4.30 -9.12
C ILE A 48 6.96 4.53 -8.63
N PRO A 49 7.18 5.46 -7.67
CA PRO A 49 8.50 5.76 -7.15
C PRO A 49 9.15 4.53 -6.48
N TYR A 50 10.46 4.38 -6.66
CA TYR A 50 11.26 3.31 -6.04
C TYR A 50 11.74 3.65 -4.62
N THR A 51 11.59 4.88 -4.19
CA THR A 51 12.01 5.33 -2.86
C THR A 51 10.99 6.29 -2.30
N ALA A 52 10.56 6.03 -1.07
CA ALA A 52 9.85 7.02 -0.28
C ALA A 52 10.85 8.10 0.19
N ARG A 53 10.40 9.34 0.27
CA ARG A 53 11.16 10.39 0.94
C ARG A 53 11.20 10.12 2.43
N SER A 54 12.24 10.60 3.11
CA SER A 54 12.32 10.53 4.56
C SER A 54 11.30 11.46 5.24
N LEU A 55 11.00 11.20 6.52
CA LEU A 55 10.13 12.06 7.33
C LEU A 55 10.66 13.50 7.38
N ALA A 56 11.99 13.67 7.48
CA ALA A 56 12.65 14.97 7.50
C ALA A 56 12.52 15.72 6.17
N GLU A 57 12.70 15.06 5.02
CA GLU A 57 12.53 15.66 3.69
C GLU A 57 11.08 16.07 3.39
N LEU A 58 10.13 15.45 4.08
CA LEU A 58 8.70 15.80 4.00
C LEU A 58 8.30 16.84 5.05
N GLU A 59 9.23 17.33 5.86
CA GLU A 59 8.99 18.27 6.97
C GLU A 59 7.89 17.79 7.92
N LEU A 60 7.79 16.48 8.13
CA LEU A 60 6.80 15.87 9.00
C LEU A 60 7.25 15.96 10.48
N PRO A 61 6.30 16.02 11.44
CA PRO A 61 6.62 16.09 12.85
C PRO A 61 7.50 14.92 13.31
N THR A 62 8.54 15.20 14.09
CA THR A 62 9.50 14.20 14.60
C THR A 62 8.87 13.12 15.48
N VAL A 63 7.71 13.39 16.10
CA VAL A 63 6.95 12.37 16.84
C VAL A 63 6.58 11.16 15.98
N LEU A 64 6.50 11.31 14.65
CA LEU A 64 6.22 10.18 13.75
C LEU A 64 7.38 9.18 13.71
N GLU A 65 8.61 9.60 13.95
CA GLU A 65 9.77 8.70 14.09
C GLU A 65 9.59 7.78 15.30
N GLU A 66 9.16 8.34 16.44
CA GLU A 66 8.88 7.57 17.65
C GLU A 66 7.69 6.63 17.49
N ILE A 67 6.63 7.10 16.82
CA ILE A 67 5.44 6.29 16.54
C ILE A 67 5.78 5.13 15.61
N ALA A 68 6.61 5.37 14.59
CA ALA A 68 7.03 4.35 13.65
C ALA A 68 7.83 3.21 14.28
N LEU A 69 8.52 3.47 15.38
CA LEU A 69 9.34 2.48 16.10
C LEU A 69 8.64 1.85 17.32
N ARG A 70 7.34 2.07 17.50
CA ARG A 70 6.58 1.40 18.56
C ARG A 70 6.52 -0.10 18.32
N PRO A 71 6.59 -0.92 19.36
CA PRO A 71 6.60 -2.38 19.21
C PRO A 71 5.25 -2.95 18.74
N ARG A 72 4.15 -2.24 18.97
CA ARG A 72 2.80 -2.64 18.60
C ARG A 72 1.82 -1.48 18.70
N GLY A 73 0.67 -1.65 18.10
CA GLY A 73 -0.46 -0.70 18.16
C GLY A 73 -1.09 -0.46 16.78
N LEU A 74 -2.15 0.32 16.76
CA LEU A 74 -2.82 0.73 15.52
C LEU A 74 -2.57 2.22 15.29
N VAL A 75 -2.00 2.55 14.15
CA VAL A 75 -1.74 3.92 13.70
C VAL A 75 -2.63 4.21 12.49
N LEU A 76 -3.52 5.19 12.62
CA LEU A 76 -4.43 5.61 11.55
C LEU A 76 -4.05 7.00 11.05
N ILE A 77 -3.79 7.11 9.75
CA ILE A 77 -3.60 8.40 9.09
C ILE A 77 -4.87 8.75 8.34
N THR A 78 -5.47 9.89 8.70
CA THR A 78 -6.77 10.32 8.18
C THR A 78 -6.64 11.59 7.35
N GLY A 79 -7.58 11.83 6.48
CA GLY A 79 -7.60 13.02 5.64
C GLY A 79 -8.21 12.76 4.25
N VAL A 80 -8.48 13.84 3.52
CA VAL A 80 -9.01 13.77 2.16
C VAL A 80 -7.99 13.19 1.18
N THR A 81 -8.46 12.79 0.01
CA THR A 81 -7.57 12.34 -1.08
C THR A 81 -6.59 13.45 -1.44
N GLY A 82 -5.32 13.09 -1.65
CA GLY A 82 -4.25 14.05 -1.97
C GLY A 82 -3.67 14.79 -0.77
N SER A 83 -4.10 14.52 0.47
CA SER A 83 -3.54 15.14 1.69
C SER A 83 -2.16 14.61 2.11
N GLY A 84 -1.61 13.61 1.40
CA GLY A 84 -0.28 13.06 1.70
C GLY A 84 -0.29 11.82 2.58
N LYS A 85 -1.44 11.18 2.85
CA LYS A 85 -1.55 9.98 3.70
C LYS A 85 -0.58 8.87 3.31
N SER A 86 -0.65 8.41 2.06
CA SER A 86 0.22 7.33 1.55
C SER A 86 1.69 7.73 1.55
N THR A 87 1.98 9.00 1.27
CA THR A 87 3.35 9.55 1.31
C THR A 87 3.91 9.51 2.72
N SER A 88 3.11 9.92 3.72
CA SER A 88 3.51 9.86 5.13
C SER A 88 3.70 8.43 5.61
N LEU A 89 2.80 7.51 5.25
CA LEU A 89 2.95 6.08 5.57
C LEU A 89 4.21 5.49 4.94
N ALA A 90 4.46 5.77 3.66
CA ALA A 90 5.66 5.30 2.98
C ALA A 90 6.94 5.82 3.66
N ALA A 91 6.95 7.08 4.11
CA ALA A 91 8.05 7.65 4.86
C ALA A 91 8.26 6.97 6.24
N MET A 92 7.16 6.62 6.94
CA MET A 92 7.26 5.88 8.21
C MET A 92 7.78 4.45 7.99
N ILE A 93 7.32 3.74 6.96
CA ILE A 93 7.85 2.42 6.59
C ILE A 93 9.34 2.51 6.23
N GLN A 94 9.73 3.54 5.47
CA GLN A 94 11.13 3.77 5.13
C GLN A 94 11.97 4.02 6.39
N HIS A 95 11.46 4.83 7.34
CA HIS A 95 12.14 5.09 8.60
C HIS A 95 12.34 3.81 9.43
N ILE A 96 11.34 2.92 9.50
CA ILE A 96 11.48 1.61 10.14
C ILE A 96 12.57 0.79 9.43
N ASN A 97 12.52 0.73 8.11
CA ASN A 97 13.44 -0.05 7.28
C ASN A 97 14.90 0.39 7.43
N GLU A 98 15.14 1.67 7.70
CA GLU A 98 16.48 2.22 7.91
C GLU A 98 17.01 2.03 9.33
N ASN A 99 16.11 1.99 10.33
CA ASN A 99 16.50 2.08 11.74
C ASN A 99 16.20 0.82 12.56
N HIS A 100 15.45 -0.14 12.02
CA HIS A 100 15.03 -1.34 12.76
C HIS A 100 15.12 -2.61 11.90
N LYS A 101 15.17 -3.77 12.56
CA LYS A 101 15.09 -5.08 11.90
C LYS A 101 13.69 -5.64 12.13
N ALA A 102 12.92 -5.78 11.06
CA ALA A 102 11.54 -6.22 11.13
C ALA A 102 11.10 -6.93 9.84
N ASN A 103 10.11 -7.78 9.96
CA ASN A 103 9.36 -8.31 8.82
C ASN A 103 8.13 -7.40 8.58
N ILE A 104 8.16 -6.65 7.50
CA ILE A 104 7.10 -5.71 7.13
C ILE A 104 6.26 -6.31 6.02
N ILE A 105 4.95 -6.38 6.20
CA ILE A 105 4.05 -6.83 5.14
C ILE A 105 3.07 -5.71 4.81
N THR A 106 2.98 -5.36 3.54
CA THR A 106 2.01 -4.38 3.06
C THR A 106 0.92 -5.05 2.24
N ILE A 107 -0.29 -4.54 2.34
CA ILE A 107 -1.46 -4.92 1.53
C ILE A 107 -2.03 -3.62 0.96
N GLU A 108 -1.95 -3.44 -0.35
CA GLU A 108 -2.23 -2.15 -1.01
C GLU A 108 -3.14 -2.34 -2.24
N ASP A 109 -3.85 -1.27 -2.62
CA ASP A 109 -4.76 -1.29 -3.79
C ASP A 109 -4.75 0.07 -4.54
N PRO A 110 -3.81 0.25 -5.46
CA PRO A 110 -2.59 -0.52 -5.74
C PRO A 110 -1.40 -0.09 -4.88
N ILE A 111 -0.22 -0.72 -5.09
CA ILE A 111 1.05 -0.28 -4.51
C ILE A 111 1.40 1.12 -5.03
N GLU A 112 1.59 2.08 -4.11
CA GLU A 112 1.92 3.48 -4.45
C GLU A 112 3.41 3.83 -4.35
N PHE A 113 4.17 3.09 -3.53
CA PHE A 113 5.61 3.24 -3.38
C PHE A 113 6.26 1.86 -3.34
N LEU A 114 7.43 1.71 -3.97
CA LEU A 114 8.22 0.49 -3.84
C LEU A 114 9.24 0.67 -2.72
N HIS A 115 9.35 -0.33 -1.86
CA HIS A 115 10.36 -0.37 -0.83
C HIS A 115 11.43 -1.43 -1.17
N ARG A 116 12.70 -1.10 -0.92
CA ARG A 116 13.80 -2.05 -1.00
C ARG A 116 14.15 -2.51 0.39
N ASP A 117 14.49 -3.77 0.55
CA ASP A 117 15.03 -4.29 1.80
C ASP A 117 16.34 -3.59 2.15
N ILE A 118 16.43 -3.03 3.37
CA ILE A 118 17.65 -2.43 3.94
C ILE A 118 18.00 -3.19 5.21
N ASN A 119 17.30 -2.93 6.31
CA ASN A 119 17.39 -3.69 7.54
C ASN A 119 16.17 -4.58 7.76
N CYS A 120 15.06 -4.27 7.11
CA CYS A 120 13.82 -5.04 7.15
C CYS A 120 13.69 -5.95 5.92
N HIS A 121 12.87 -6.99 6.08
CA HIS A 121 12.34 -7.74 4.96
C HIS A 121 10.94 -7.21 4.64
N ILE A 122 10.74 -6.68 3.42
CA ILE A 122 9.50 -6.00 3.05
C ILE A 122 8.76 -6.77 1.95
N ASN A 123 7.60 -7.28 2.28
CA ASN A 123 6.72 -8.01 1.37
C ASN A 123 5.52 -7.14 1.00
N GLN A 124 5.50 -6.62 -0.21
CA GLN A 124 4.39 -5.79 -0.71
C GLN A 124 3.43 -6.65 -1.54
N ARG A 125 2.15 -6.62 -1.18
CA ARG A 125 1.09 -7.41 -1.84
C ARG A 125 0.00 -6.48 -2.37
N GLU A 126 -0.28 -6.59 -3.66
CA GLU A 126 -1.30 -5.80 -4.35
C GLU A 126 -2.62 -6.56 -4.43
N VAL A 127 -3.70 -5.91 -4.03
CA VAL A 127 -5.06 -6.45 -4.17
C VAL A 127 -5.41 -6.57 -5.66
N GLY A 128 -6.05 -7.67 -6.03
CA GLY A 128 -6.38 -7.98 -7.43
C GLY A 128 -5.26 -8.71 -8.19
N THR A 129 -4.00 -8.54 -7.77
CA THR A 129 -2.83 -9.20 -8.37
C THR A 129 -2.31 -10.33 -7.47
N ASP A 130 -1.91 -10.01 -6.24
CA ASP A 130 -1.27 -10.94 -5.30
C ASP A 130 -2.24 -11.50 -4.26
N THR A 131 -3.36 -10.85 -4.08
CA THR A 131 -4.44 -11.26 -3.17
C THR A 131 -5.80 -10.80 -3.69
N ALA A 132 -6.87 -11.47 -3.29
CA ALA A 132 -8.19 -11.14 -3.79
C ALA A 132 -8.83 -9.94 -3.07
N THR A 133 -8.65 -9.81 -1.74
CA THR A 133 -9.22 -8.74 -0.93
C THR A 133 -8.32 -8.40 0.26
N PHE A 134 -8.49 -7.21 0.85
CA PHE A 134 -7.79 -6.80 2.08
C PHE A 134 -8.04 -7.78 3.23
N GLY A 135 -9.29 -8.12 3.52
CA GLY A 135 -9.65 -9.02 4.62
C GLY A 135 -9.08 -10.43 4.46
N GLN A 136 -9.06 -10.99 3.24
CA GLN A 136 -8.43 -12.29 3.00
C GLN A 136 -6.91 -12.25 3.18
N ALA A 137 -6.27 -11.19 2.68
CA ALA A 137 -4.84 -11.00 2.82
C ALA A 137 -4.47 -10.89 4.31
N LEU A 138 -5.14 -10.04 5.06
CA LEU A 138 -4.84 -9.76 6.46
C LEU A 138 -4.95 -11.00 7.34
N ARG A 139 -6.00 -11.84 7.14
CA ARG A 139 -6.12 -13.13 7.85
C ARG A 139 -4.95 -14.10 7.60
N ARG A 140 -4.31 -14.00 6.43
CA ARG A 140 -3.16 -14.86 6.06
C ARG A 140 -1.83 -14.26 6.50
N VAL A 141 -1.72 -12.94 6.47
CA VAL A 141 -0.52 -12.19 6.86
C VAL A 141 -0.12 -12.49 8.30
N LEU A 142 -1.07 -12.63 9.22
CA LEU A 142 -0.81 -13.01 10.62
C LEU A 142 -0.10 -14.37 10.80
N ARG A 143 -0.02 -15.21 9.74
CA ARG A 143 0.73 -16.46 9.72
C ARG A 143 2.09 -16.36 9.02
N GLN A 144 2.47 -15.17 8.64
CA GLN A 144 3.71 -14.88 7.92
C GLN A 144 4.75 -14.21 8.82
N ASP A 145 4.52 -14.28 10.15
CA ASP A 145 5.39 -13.72 11.20
C ASP A 145 5.73 -12.23 10.97
N PRO A 146 4.71 -11.36 10.76
CA PRO A 146 4.95 -9.94 10.57
C PRO A 146 5.21 -9.25 11.90
N ASP A 147 6.16 -8.32 11.94
CA ASP A 147 6.30 -7.35 13.03
C ASP A 147 5.45 -6.11 12.73
N VAL A 148 5.42 -5.71 11.46
CA VAL A 148 4.73 -4.53 10.98
C VAL A 148 3.80 -4.88 9.83
N ILE A 149 2.57 -4.39 9.89
CA ILE A 149 1.57 -4.59 8.85
C ILE A 149 1.09 -3.22 8.36
N LEU A 150 1.17 -2.97 7.05
CA LEU A 150 0.54 -1.81 6.44
C LEU A 150 -0.68 -2.27 5.64
N ILE A 151 -1.83 -1.71 5.96
CA ILE A 151 -3.08 -1.87 5.22
C ILE A 151 -3.33 -0.55 4.49
N GLY A 152 -3.27 -0.54 3.17
CA GLY A 152 -3.35 0.70 2.37
C GLY A 152 -4.53 1.58 2.78
N GLU A 153 -5.70 0.98 2.98
CA GLU A 153 -6.89 1.66 3.50
C GLU A 153 -7.87 0.68 4.15
N ILE A 154 -8.65 1.18 5.11
CA ILE A 154 -9.78 0.47 5.70
C ILE A 154 -11.07 1.03 5.10
N ARG A 155 -11.81 0.18 4.39
CA ARG A 155 -13.09 0.52 3.74
C ARG A 155 -14.30 -0.18 4.38
N ASP A 156 -14.07 -1.19 5.20
CA ASP A 156 -15.12 -2.03 5.77
C ASP A 156 -14.79 -2.46 7.20
N LEU A 157 -15.85 -2.86 7.93
CA LEU A 157 -15.74 -3.27 9.33
C LEU A 157 -14.94 -4.57 9.51
N GLU A 158 -14.94 -5.46 8.53
CA GLU A 158 -14.18 -6.72 8.61
C GLU A 158 -12.67 -6.44 8.62
N THR A 159 -12.23 -5.53 7.74
CA THR A 159 -10.83 -5.10 7.68
C THR A 159 -10.44 -4.33 8.94
N LEU A 160 -11.32 -3.47 9.47
CA LEU A 160 -11.08 -2.75 10.73
C LEU A 160 -10.93 -3.71 11.91
N ASP A 161 -11.86 -4.65 12.08
CA ASP A 161 -11.82 -5.63 13.17
C ASP A 161 -10.53 -6.47 13.11
N ALA A 162 -10.13 -6.89 11.92
CA ALA A 162 -8.90 -7.63 11.72
C ALA A 162 -7.64 -6.79 12.02
N ALA A 163 -7.63 -5.50 11.68
CA ALA A 163 -6.53 -4.58 11.99
C ALA A 163 -6.39 -4.35 13.50
N VAL A 164 -7.51 -4.13 14.20
CA VAL A 164 -7.54 -4.00 15.67
C VAL A 164 -7.02 -5.27 16.34
N LYS A 165 -7.49 -6.45 15.91
CA LYS A 165 -7.03 -7.74 16.45
C LYS A 165 -5.55 -7.97 16.21
N ALA A 166 -5.02 -7.59 15.06
CA ALA A 166 -3.59 -7.67 14.77
C ALA A 166 -2.79 -6.78 15.75
N ALA A 167 -3.23 -5.54 15.96
CA ALA A 167 -2.60 -4.64 16.91
C ALA A 167 -2.65 -5.16 18.36
N ASP A 168 -3.78 -5.72 18.79
CA ASP A 168 -3.96 -6.32 20.12
C ASP A 168 -3.06 -7.55 20.33
N THR A 169 -2.82 -8.32 19.27
CA THR A 169 -1.98 -9.52 19.31
C THR A 169 -0.48 -9.25 19.17
N GLY A 170 -0.06 -7.98 19.20
CA GLY A 170 1.35 -7.61 19.34
C GLY A 170 2.00 -7.03 18.10
N HIS A 171 1.25 -6.77 17.02
CA HIS A 171 1.78 -6.21 15.78
C HIS A 171 1.66 -4.69 15.73
N LEU A 172 2.56 -4.01 15.04
CA LEU A 172 2.41 -2.60 14.69
C LEU A 172 1.65 -2.51 13.37
N VAL A 173 0.47 -1.93 13.40
CA VAL A 173 -0.44 -1.85 12.25
C VAL A 173 -0.60 -0.40 11.81
N PHE A 174 -0.35 -0.14 10.53
CA PHE A 174 -0.58 1.15 9.89
C PHE A 174 -1.73 1.06 8.91
N SER A 175 -2.58 2.08 8.87
CA SER A 175 -3.62 2.19 7.84
C SER A 175 -4.07 3.61 7.59
N THR A 176 -4.88 3.79 6.53
CA THR A 176 -5.55 5.06 6.25
C THR A 176 -7.06 4.95 6.37
N LEU A 177 -7.68 6.08 6.69
CA LEU A 177 -9.12 6.28 6.62
C LEU A 177 -9.44 7.56 5.82
N HIS A 178 -10.53 7.51 5.06
CA HIS A 178 -11.00 8.64 4.29
C HIS A 178 -12.04 9.43 5.10
N THR A 179 -11.58 10.12 6.14
CA THR A 179 -12.40 11.03 6.95
C THR A 179 -11.83 12.45 6.82
N THR A 180 -12.64 13.46 7.08
CA THR A 180 -12.22 14.86 6.95
C THR A 180 -11.26 15.28 8.06
N ASP A 181 -11.40 14.68 9.24
CA ASP A 181 -10.55 14.92 10.42
C ASP A 181 -10.54 13.72 11.38
N ALA A 182 -9.64 13.79 12.37
CA ALA A 182 -9.46 12.72 13.36
C ALA A 182 -10.67 12.53 14.28
N THR A 183 -11.56 13.52 14.40
CA THR A 183 -12.73 13.44 15.29
C THR A 183 -13.90 12.70 14.64
N GLN A 184 -13.87 12.58 13.30
CA GLN A 184 -14.86 11.83 12.52
C GLN A 184 -14.42 10.39 12.22
N THR A 185 -13.27 10.02 12.72
CA THR A 185 -12.68 8.69 12.61
C THR A 185 -13.14 7.79 13.74
#